data_a5e06f8bdbf28686b8cf6b0f7f3790ad
#
_entry.id   a5e06f8bdbf28686b8cf6b0f7f3790ad
#
_cell.length_a   1.000
_cell.length_b   1.000
_cell.length_c   1.000
_cell.angle_alpha   90.00
_cell.angle_beta   90.00
_cell.angle_gamma   90.00
#
_symmetry.space_group_name_H-M   'P 1'
#
loop_
_entity.id
_entity.type
_entity.pdbx_description
1 polymer ?
#
loop_
_entity_poly.entity_id
_entity_poly.type
_entity_poly.pdbx_seq_one_letter_code
_entity_poly.pdbx_strand_id
1 'polypeptide(L)'
;MKKRRLIALAAAAVMAASSLAGCGGSQTSSTTAAGSTAETAAASSNAVSPDAKSTDQTLGGGIAVGSSDGEAVKGGTLVVSMPSSPRTLDPKAYSTMYENHIMYNVLDTLFVWDKDYKEVIPSLATDYTVSDDGLTYTINLRDDVYFQKGKFQDGRKMTADDVVYSLERSKNESTTDRICRDFFDYCEAASPTQVVIHMKSVAGPFISQLAGIGNAILPKEEVEGWGEDFGSHIVGTGAFTLEEIVTDEKV
;
A
#
# COMPACT_ATOMS: atom_id res chain seq x y z
N MET A 1 13.90 23.40 55.85
CA MET A 1 13.05 24.56 56.25
C MET A 1 12.05 24.85 55.16
N LYS A 2 10.76 24.69 55.52
CA LYS A 2 9.57 25.50 55.11
C LYS A 2 9.32 25.68 53.60
N LYS A 3 8.18 25.49 53.00
CA LYS A 3 6.76 25.23 53.35
C LYS A 3 6.01 25.13 52.00
N ARG A 4 5.19 24.09 51.84
CA ARG A 4 3.74 24.11 51.65
C ARG A 4 3.16 25.13 50.64
N ARG A 5 2.45 24.64 49.59
CA ARG A 5 0.96 24.68 49.66
C ARG A 5 0.34 23.87 48.52
N LEU A 6 -0.47 22.91 48.89
CA LEU A 6 -1.57 22.33 48.16
C LEU A 6 -2.60 23.44 47.83
N ILE A 7 -3.21 23.39 46.64
CA ILE A 7 -4.59 23.85 46.44
C ILE A 7 -5.28 22.77 45.61
N ALA A 8 -6.19 22.09 46.25
CA ALA A 8 -7.26 21.29 45.69
C ALA A 8 -8.52 22.15 45.73
N LEU A 9 -9.40 22.07 44.73
CA LEU A 9 -10.87 22.23 44.74
C LEU A 9 -11.33 22.02 43.29
N ALA A 10 -12.03 20.98 42.93
CA ALA A 10 -13.36 20.47 43.30
C ALA A 10 -14.51 21.26 42.63
N ALA A 11 -15.32 20.46 41.91
CA ALA A 11 -16.73 20.61 41.58
C ALA A 11 -17.08 21.60 40.43
N ALA A 12 -17.95 21.29 39.47
CA ALA A 12 -19.28 20.73 39.65
C ALA A 12 -19.81 20.11 38.32
N ALA A 13 -20.53 19.03 38.49
CA ALA A 13 -21.44 18.46 37.51
C ALA A 13 -22.66 19.37 37.33
N VAL A 14 -23.09 19.56 36.08
CA VAL A 14 -24.46 19.98 35.78
C VAL A 14 -25.02 19.02 34.73
N MET A 15 -25.89 18.15 35.23
CA MET A 15 -26.87 17.43 34.40
C MET A 15 -28.02 18.42 34.08
N ALA A 16 -28.43 18.45 32.83
CA ALA A 16 -29.73 18.91 32.46
C ALA A 16 -30.32 17.94 31.45
N ALA A 17 -31.25 17.15 31.95
CA ALA A 17 -32.19 16.36 31.17
C ALA A 17 -33.34 17.28 30.73
N SER A 18 -33.79 17.13 29.51
CA SER A 18 -35.11 17.52 29.00
C SER A 18 -35.43 16.65 27.81
N SER A 19 -36.15 15.57 28.01
CA SER A 19 -37.59 15.34 28.00
C SER A 19 -38.26 15.52 26.64
N LEU A 20 -38.68 14.36 26.16
CA LEU A 20 -39.75 14.00 25.22
C LEU A 20 -40.89 14.99 24.99
N ALA A 21 -41.29 15.11 23.72
CA ALA A 21 -42.64 15.19 23.23
C ALA A 21 -42.57 14.87 21.73
N GLY A 22 -43.12 13.89 21.06
CA GLY A 22 -44.42 13.27 21.23
C GLY A 22 -45.45 13.97 20.34
N CYS A 23 -45.78 13.34 19.15
CA CYS A 23 -47.05 13.36 18.42
C CYS A 23 -46.72 12.81 17.02
N GLY A 24 -47.25 11.72 16.49
CA GLY A 24 -48.57 11.15 16.56
C GLY A 24 -49.44 11.76 15.43
N GLY A 25 -49.59 11.00 14.34
CA GLY A 25 -50.46 11.41 13.26
C GLY A 25 -50.56 10.32 12.16
N SER A 26 -51.35 9.27 12.43
CA SER A 26 -51.87 8.37 11.40
C SER A 26 -52.91 9.12 10.56
N GLN A 27 -52.82 9.01 9.24
CA GLN A 27 -54.02 9.09 8.40
C GLN A 27 -53.89 8.10 7.24
N THR A 28 -54.74 7.13 7.33
CA THR A 28 -55.22 6.25 6.26
C THR A 28 -56.18 6.99 5.34
N SER A 29 -56.03 6.83 4.05
CA SER A 29 -57.13 6.76 3.06
C SER A 29 -56.56 6.24 1.74
N SER A 30 -56.88 5.07 1.45
CA SER A 30 -57.73 4.38 0.47
C SER A 30 -57.64 4.87 -0.98
N THR A 31 -57.25 3.86 -1.81
CA THR A 31 -57.74 3.51 -3.16
C THR A 31 -57.57 4.48 -4.33
N THR A 32 -56.78 4.08 -5.32
CA THR A 32 -57.36 3.62 -6.61
C THR A 32 -56.28 2.91 -7.44
N ALA A 33 -56.62 1.76 -7.97
CA ALA A 33 -55.83 0.92 -8.85
C ALA A 33 -55.71 1.57 -10.26
N ALA A 34 -54.51 1.62 -10.80
CA ALA A 34 -54.34 1.62 -12.25
C ALA A 34 -53.04 0.83 -12.52
N GLY A 35 -53.21 -0.25 -13.29
CA GLY A 35 -52.11 -1.12 -13.65
C GLY A 35 -51.07 -0.44 -14.53
N SER A 36 -49.84 -0.75 -14.27
CA SER A 36 -48.77 -0.59 -15.24
C SER A 36 -47.83 -1.77 -15.08
N THR A 37 -47.64 -2.43 -16.18
CA THR A 37 -46.80 -3.59 -16.44
C THR A 37 -45.44 -3.49 -15.80
N ALA A 38 -45.10 -4.48 -14.97
CA ALA A 38 -43.73 -4.72 -14.53
C ALA A 38 -42.91 -5.20 -15.73
N GLU A 39 -42.05 -4.34 -16.23
CA GLU A 39 -41.01 -4.70 -17.16
C GLU A 39 -39.86 -5.26 -16.34
N THR A 40 -39.73 -6.57 -16.40
CA THR A 40 -38.63 -7.31 -15.77
C THR A 40 -37.34 -6.95 -16.52
N ALA A 41 -36.49 -6.14 -15.93
CA ALA A 41 -35.12 -5.93 -16.42
C ALA A 41 -34.39 -7.26 -16.24
N ALA A 42 -34.24 -8.00 -17.31
CA ALA A 42 -33.38 -9.15 -17.40
C ALA A 42 -31.92 -8.65 -17.27
N ALA A 43 -31.24 -9.08 -16.21
CA ALA A 43 -29.79 -8.96 -16.11
C ALA A 43 -29.17 -9.75 -17.26
N SER A 44 -28.67 -9.03 -18.27
CA SER A 44 -27.87 -9.61 -19.34
C SER A 44 -26.52 -9.97 -18.77
N SER A 45 -26.32 -11.24 -18.46
CA SER A 45 -24.99 -11.80 -18.24
C SER A 45 -24.32 -11.87 -19.63
N ASN A 46 -23.45 -10.93 -19.94
CA ASN A 46 -22.55 -11.05 -21.08
C ASN A 46 -21.50 -12.13 -20.78
N ALA A 47 -21.84 -13.37 -21.11
CA ALA A 47 -20.86 -14.42 -21.30
C ALA A 47 -20.07 -14.08 -22.56
N VAL A 48 -18.82 -13.70 -22.43
CA VAL A 48 -17.90 -13.50 -23.55
C VAL A 48 -17.66 -14.84 -24.20
N SER A 49 -18.15 -15.02 -25.42
CA SER A 49 -17.87 -16.17 -26.26
C SER A 49 -16.40 -16.12 -26.72
N PRO A 50 -15.63 -17.23 -26.69
CA PRO A 50 -14.21 -17.21 -27.04
C PRO A 50 -13.90 -16.90 -28.52
N ASP A 51 -14.92 -16.74 -29.37
CA ASP A 51 -14.75 -16.46 -30.81
C ASP A 51 -15.23 -15.07 -31.24
N ALA A 52 -15.47 -14.15 -30.31
CA ALA A 52 -15.81 -12.78 -30.67
C ALA A 52 -14.57 -12.04 -31.17
N LYS A 53 -14.52 -11.77 -32.47
CA LYS A 53 -13.57 -10.79 -33.01
C LYS A 53 -13.74 -9.49 -32.23
N SER A 54 -12.63 -9.06 -31.67
CA SER A 54 -12.57 -7.87 -30.84
C SER A 54 -13.12 -6.65 -31.58
N THR A 55 -14.16 -6.11 -31.03
CA THR A 55 -14.66 -4.78 -31.41
C THR A 55 -14.16 -3.79 -30.38
N ASP A 56 -13.79 -2.59 -30.80
CA ASP A 56 -13.44 -1.49 -29.92
C ASP A 56 -14.46 -1.37 -28.77
N GLN A 57 -13.99 -1.58 -27.52
CA GLN A 57 -14.82 -1.42 -26.34
C GLN A 57 -14.50 -0.06 -25.70
N THR A 58 -15.54 0.74 -25.53
CA THR A 58 -15.42 2.01 -24.80
C THR A 58 -15.76 1.75 -23.33
N LEU A 59 -14.77 1.86 -22.45
CA LEU A 59 -15.01 1.89 -21.00
C LEU A 59 -15.49 3.28 -20.59
N GLY A 60 -16.45 3.34 -19.68
CA GLY A 60 -17.12 4.57 -19.25
C GLY A 60 -16.14 5.71 -19.00
N GLY A 61 -16.24 6.76 -19.84
CA GLY A 61 -15.29 7.87 -19.88
C GLY A 61 -14.65 8.09 -21.24
N GLY A 62 -14.98 7.29 -22.25
CA GLY A 62 -14.55 7.52 -23.65
C GLY A 62 -13.17 6.99 -24.01
N ILE A 63 -12.59 6.13 -23.19
CA ILE A 63 -11.33 5.46 -23.52
C ILE A 63 -11.64 4.23 -24.38
N ALA A 64 -11.23 4.27 -25.64
CA ALA A 64 -11.28 3.11 -26.52
C ALA A 64 -10.15 2.14 -26.12
N VAL A 65 -10.51 0.93 -25.69
CA VAL A 65 -9.56 -0.15 -25.50
C VAL A 65 -9.54 -0.99 -26.77
N GLY A 66 -8.55 -0.74 -27.62
CA GLY A 66 -8.29 -1.58 -28.77
C GLY A 66 -7.73 -2.93 -28.33
N SER A 67 -8.25 -4.04 -28.85
CA SER A 67 -7.55 -5.31 -28.76
C SER A 67 -6.49 -5.36 -29.85
N SER A 68 -5.26 -5.67 -29.48
CA SER A 68 -4.24 -5.94 -30.49
C SER A 68 -4.23 -7.45 -30.78
N ASP A 69 -4.65 -7.83 -32.00
CA ASP A 69 -4.40 -9.16 -32.54
C ASP A 69 -2.96 -9.27 -33.11
N GLY A 70 -2.13 -8.26 -32.84
CA GLY A 70 -0.76 -8.15 -33.36
C GLY A 70 0.30 -8.61 -32.37
N GLU A 71 1.49 -8.90 -32.88
CA GLU A 71 2.67 -9.12 -32.05
C GLU A 71 2.94 -7.88 -31.16
N ALA A 72 3.39 -8.12 -29.94
CA ALA A 72 3.73 -7.04 -29.00
C ALA A 72 4.82 -6.14 -29.62
N VAL A 73 4.51 -4.86 -29.78
CA VAL A 73 5.47 -3.87 -30.25
C VAL A 73 6.29 -3.39 -29.06
N LYS A 74 7.61 -3.48 -29.18
CA LYS A 74 8.53 -2.99 -28.13
C LYS A 74 8.62 -1.46 -28.20
N GLY A 75 8.63 -0.85 -27.01
CA GLY A 75 8.77 0.60 -26.85
C GLY A 75 7.42 1.32 -26.86
N GLY A 76 7.48 2.64 -26.87
CA GLY A 76 6.31 3.51 -26.79
C GLY A 76 6.21 4.23 -25.46
N THR A 77 5.21 5.09 -25.32
CA THR A 77 4.92 5.86 -24.11
C THR A 77 3.49 5.61 -23.69
N LEU A 78 3.30 5.22 -22.43
CA LEU A 78 1.99 5.15 -21.79
C LEU A 78 1.81 6.38 -20.91
N VAL A 79 0.77 7.16 -21.18
CA VAL A 79 0.40 8.31 -20.35
C VAL A 79 -0.77 7.92 -19.45
N VAL A 80 -0.55 8.01 -18.15
CA VAL A 80 -1.58 7.72 -17.12
C VAL A 80 -1.92 9.02 -16.41
N SER A 81 -3.20 9.41 -16.44
CA SER A 81 -3.67 10.61 -15.75
C SER A 81 -3.97 10.30 -14.29
N MET A 82 -3.51 11.16 -13.40
CA MET A 82 -3.80 11.10 -11.96
C MET A 82 -4.45 12.39 -11.51
N PRO A 83 -5.41 12.34 -10.54
CA PRO A 83 -6.15 13.53 -10.09
C PRO A 83 -5.33 14.50 -9.24
N SER A 84 -4.19 14.09 -8.71
CA SER A 84 -3.30 14.95 -7.93
C SER A 84 -1.86 14.49 -8.02
N SER A 85 -0.94 15.42 -7.83
CA SER A 85 0.49 15.16 -7.73
C SER A 85 0.84 14.39 -6.45
N PRO A 86 1.86 13.51 -6.50
CA PRO A 86 2.40 12.90 -5.29
C PRO A 86 3.04 13.99 -4.40
N ARG A 87 2.86 13.85 -3.10
CA ARG A 87 3.53 14.73 -2.10
C ARG A 87 4.93 14.25 -1.81
N THR A 88 5.11 12.95 -1.76
CA THR A 88 6.37 12.26 -1.57
C THR A 88 6.24 10.82 -2.05
N LEU A 89 7.31 10.28 -2.60
CA LEU A 89 7.40 8.85 -2.91
C LEU A 89 8.27 8.10 -1.88
N ASP A 90 8.57 8.72 -0.73
CA ASP A 90 9.25 8.03 0.35
C ASP A 90 8.31 7.07 1.08
N PRO A 91 8.59 5.75 1.11
CA PRO A 91 7.74 4.76 1.76
C PRO A 91 7.43 5.03 3.23
N LYS A 92 8.27 5.77 3.95
CA LYS A 92 8.02 6.12 5.36
C LYS A 92 6.88 7.13 5.55
N ALA A 93 6.52 7.91 4.52
CA ALA A 93 5.69 9.10 4.68
C ALA A 93 4.57 9.25 3.62
N TYR A 94 4.38 8.28 2.75
CA TYR A 94 3.30 8.31 1.77
C TYR A 94 1.93 8.33 2.43
N SER A 95 0.94 8.91 1.77
CA SER A 95 -0.39 9.07 2.34
C SER A 95 -1.54 8.86 1.36
N THR A 96 -1.25 8.69 0.07
CA THR A 96 -2.25 8.58 -0.98
C THR A 96 -2.08 7.33 -1.84
N MET A 97 -3.18 6.90 -2.49
CA MET A 97 -3.14 5.80 -3.47
C MET A 97 -2.30 6.17 -4.71
N TYR A 98 -2.20 7.45 -5.05
CA TYR A 98 -1.43 7.89 -6.23
C TYR A 98 0.06 7.70 -6.02
N GLU A 99 0.55 7.99 -4.82
CA GLU A 99 1.92 7.68 -4.41
C GLU A 99 2.21 6.18 -4.49
N ASN A 100 1.27 5.34 -4.01
CA ASN A 100 1.39 3.88 -4.10
C ASN A 100 1.51 3.41 -5.55
N HIS A 101 0.68 3.92 -6.46
CA HIS A 101 0.71 3.50 -7.86
C HIS A 101 2.06 3.77 -8.51
N ILE A 102 2.72 4.88 -8.17
CA ILE A 102 4.06 5.17 -8.68
C ILE A 102 5.08 4.26 -8.01
N MET A 103 5.07 4.19 -6.68
CA MET A 103 6.05 3.44 -5.91
C MET A 103 6.09 1.95 -6.27
N TYR A 104 4.94 1.29 -6.48
CA TYR A 104 4.88 -0.12 -6.88
C TYR A 104 5.48 -0.42 -8.27
N ASN A 105 5.75 0.59 -9.08
CA ASN A 105 6.45 0.41 -10.35
C ASN A 105 7.98 0.56 -10.21
N VAL A 106 8.45 1.26 -9.18
CA VAL A 106 9.86 1.57 -8.95
C VAL A 106 10.47 0.72 -7.84
N LEU A 107 9.68 0.40 -6.82
CA LEU A 107 10.09 -0.27 -5.60
C LEU A 107 9.43 -1.64 -5.48
N ASP A 108 10.13 -2.60 -4.89
CA ASP A 108 9.58 -3.91 -4.54
C ASP A 108 9.62 -4.15 -3.03
N THR A 109 8.79 -5.08 -2.59
CA THR A 109 8.66 -5.57 -1.23
C THR A 109 9.07 -7.04 -1.13
N LEU A 110 9.27 -7.57 0.08
CA LEU A 110 9.61 -8.98 0.27
C LEU A 110 8.53 -9.93 -0.25
N PHE A 111 7.27 -9.52 -0.09
CA PHE A 111 6.09 -10.27 -0.52
C PHE A 111 5.16 -9.33 -1.27
N VAL A 112 4.25 -9.88 -2.06
CA VAL A 112 3.19 -9.13 -2.76
C VAL A 112 1.86 -9.86 -2.64
N TRP A 113 0.76 -9.15 -2.81
CA TRP A 113 -0.54 -9.79 -2.97
C TRP A 113 -0.65 -10.42 -4.35
N ASP A 114 -1.26 -11.60 -4.43
CA ASP A 114 -1.61 -12.20 -5.70
C ASP A 114 -2.58 -11.29 -6.48
N LYS A 115 -2.74 -11.55 -7.79
CA LYS A 115 -3.59 -10.73 -8.67
C LYS A 115 -5.06 -10.67 -8.22
N ASP A 116 -5.52 -11.62 -7.44
CA ASP A 116 -6.90 -11.72 -6.94
C ASP A 116 -7.04 -11.21 -5.50
N TYR A 117 -5.96 -10.73 -4.88
CA TYR A 117 -5.89 -10.27 -3.48
C TYR A 117 -6.34 -11.32 -2.45
N LYS A 118 -6.09 -12.60 -2.74
CA LYS A 118 -6.48 -13.72 -1.87
C LYS A 118 -5.36 -14.19 -0.96
N GLU A 119 -4.15 -14.16 -1.45
CA GLU A 119 -2.98 -14.63 -0.71
C GLU A 119 -1.77 -13.74 -0.95
N VAL A 120 -0.85 -13.79 -0.01
CA VAL A 120 0.45 -13.12 -0.10
C VAL A 120 1.47 -14.11 -0.63
N ILE A 121 2.13 -13.75 -1.71
CA ILE A 121 3.12 -14.58 -2.39
C ILE A 121 4.51 -13.94 -2.31
N PRO A 122 5.59 -14.74 -2.40
CA PRO A 122 6.96 -14.23 -2.44
C PRO A 122 7.22 -13.32 -3.64
N SER A 123 8.07 -12.27 -3.42
CA SER A 123 8.56 -11.32 -4.44
C SER A 123 10.08 -11.22 -4.38
N LEU A 124 10.64 -10.38 -3.50
CA LEU A 124 12.08 -10.35 -3.20
C LEU A 124 12.51 -11.50 -2.29
N ALA A 125 11.59 -12.02 -1.47
CA ALA A 125 11.76 -13.27 -0.76
C ALA A 125 11.53 -14.47 -1.70
N THR A 126 12.10 -15.63 -1.36
CA THR A 126 11.79 -16.93 -1.97
C THR A 126 10.80 -17.72 -1.14
N ASP A 127 10.95 -17.68 0.17
CA ASP A 127 10.14 -18.37 1.15
C ASP A 127 10.36 -17.78 2.55
N TYR A 128 9.61 -18.29 3.52
CA TYR A 128 9.82 -17.97 4.93
C TYR A 128 9.39 -19.13 5.83
N THR A 129 9.92 -19.14 7.05
CA THR A 129 9.48 -20.03 8.13
C THR A 129 9.20 -19.21 9.38
N VAL A 130 8.31 -19.73 10.23
CA VAL A 130 7.95 -19.10 11.51
C VAL A 130 8.22 -20.11 12.62
N SER A 131 8.83 -19.65 13.71
CA SER A 131 9.04 -20.47 14.91
C SER A 131 7.71 -20.90 15.54
N ASP A 132 7.72 -21.98 16.33
CA ASP A 132 6.53 -22.53 16.97
C ASP A 132 5.81 -21.53 17.89
N ASP A 133 6.55 -20.61 18.49
CA ASP A 133 6.02 -19.53 19.33
C ASP A 133 5.51 -18.32 18.55
N GLY A 134 5.71 -18.30 17.22
CA GLY A 134 5.30 -17.21 16.34
C GLY A 134 6.10 -15.92 16.50
N LEU A 135 7.27 -15.95 17.16
CA LEU A 135 8.05 -14.77 17.48
C LEU A 135 9.29 -14.57 16.59
N THR A 136 9.66 -15.59 15.79
CA THR A 136 10.82 -15.51 14.93
C THR A 136 10.42 -15.89 13.50
N TYR A 137 10.71 -15.03 12.56
CA TYR A 137 10.54 -15.26 11.12
C TYR A 137 11.91 -15.37 10.46
N THR A 138 12.18 -16.47 9.76
CA THR A 138 13.36 -16.62 8.92
C THR A 138 12.92 -16.50 7.48
N ILE A 139 13.43 -15.49 6.78
CA ILE A 139 13.05 -15.17 5.40
C ILE A 139 14.27 -15.40 4.50
N ASN A 140 14.13 -16.24 3.49
CA ASN A 140 15.13 -16.43 2.45
C ASN A 140 14.87 -15.45 1.30
N LEU A 141 15.94 -14.87 0.77
CA LEU A 141 15.90 -13.86 -0.26
C LEU A 141 16.36 -14.44 -1.60
N ARG A 142 15.83 -13.87 -2.68
CA ARG A 142 16.39 -14.07 -4.01
C ARG A 142 17.82 -13.56 -4.06
N ASP A 143 18.66 -14.23 -4.86
CA ASP A 143 20.06 -13.88 -5.03
C ASP A 143 20.39 -13.24 -6.39
N ASP A 144 19.38 -13.03 -7.22
CA ASP A 144 19.45 -12.47 -8.57
C ASP A 144 18.88 -11.03 -8.67
N VAL A 145 18.66 -10.38 -7.54
CA VAL A 145 18.06 -9.03 -7.49
C VAL A 145 19.15 -7.95 -7.42
N TYR A 146 18.96 -6.92 -8.23
CA TYR A 146 19.84 -5.75 -8.28
C TYR A 146 19.01 -4.47 -8.16
N PHE A 147 19.53 -3.48 -7.44
CA PHE A 147 18.95 -2.15 -7.48
C PHE A 147 19.15 -1.51 -8.85
N GLN A 148 18.24 -0.63 -9.19
CA GLN A 148 18.43 0.31 -10.29
C GLN A 148 19.64 1.20 -9.98
N LYS A 149 20.32 1.70 -11.04
CA LYS A 149 21.42 2.64 -10.87
C LYS A 149 20.90 3.95 -10.30
N GLY A 150 21.48 4.40 -9.22
CA GLY A 150 21.18 5.67 -8.58
C GLY A 150 22.33 6.68 -8.67
N LYS A 151 22.27 7.69 -7.83
CA LYS A 151 23.30 8.72 -7.72
C LYS A 151 24.44 8.29 -6.80
N PHE A 152 24.12 7.54 -5.75
CA PHE A 152 25.05 7.19 -4.68
C PHE A 152 25.47 5.70 -4.70
N GLN A 153 24.89 4.91 -5.60
CA GLN A 153 25.27 3.52 -5.88
C GLN A 153 25.08 3.19 -7.36
N ASP A 154 25.78 2.20 -7.88
CA ASP A 154 25.90 1.89 -9.31
C ASP A 154 25.17 0.59 -9.69
N GLY A 155 23.94 0.39 -9.19
CA GLY A 155 23.13 -0.80 -9.52
C GLY A 155 23.66 -2.07 -8.85
N ARG A 156 24.08 -1.98 -7.59
CA ARG A 156 24.60 -3.13 -6.85
C ARG A 156 23.53 -4.17 -6.53
N LYS A 157 23.99 -5.38 -6.26
CA LYS A 157 23.13 -6.47 -5.79
C LYS A 157 22.48 -6.12 -4.44
N MET A 158 21.19 -6.46 -4.30
CA MET A 158 20.47 -6.42 -3.02
C MET A 158 20.99 -7.53 -2.09
N THR A 159 21.06 -7.23 -0.82
CA THR A 159 21.47 -8.17 0.24
C THR A 159 20.53 -8.11 1.43
N ALA A 160 20.68 -9.04 2.36
CA ALA A 160 19.94 -9.05 3.62
C ALA A 160 20.16 -7.76 4.46
N ASP A 161 21.32 -7.11 4.33
CA ASP A 161 21.58 -5.85 5.03
C ASP A 161 20.64 -4.72 4.55
N ASP A 162 20.25 -4.71 3.27
CA ASP A 162 19.27 -3.75 2.74
C ASP A 162 17.89 -3.99 3.32
N VAL A 163 17.52 -5.25 3.51
CA VAL A 163 16.27 -5.63 4.17
C VAL A 163 16.27 -5.18 5.62
N VAL A 164 17.35 -5.45 6.35
CA VAL A 164 17.52 -4.99 7.74
C VAL A 164 17.40 -3.48 7.83
N TYR A 165 18.13 -2.75 6.98
CA TYR A 165 18.05 -1.29 6.93
C TYR A 165 16.62 -0.79 6.69
N SER A 166 15.95 -1.34 5.69
CA SER A 166 14.62 -0.90 5.28
C SER A 166 13.55 -1.16 6.35
N LEU A 167 13.57 -2.34 6.97
CA LEU A 167 12.61 -2.69 8.02
C LEU A 167 12.85 -1.92 9.31
N GLU A 168 14.10 -1.71 9.72
CA GLU A 168 14.43 -0.87 10.87
C GLU A 168 14.05 0.60 10.61
N ARG A 169 14.23 1.09 9.39
CA ARG A 169 13.78 2.41 9.00
C ARG A 169 12.25 2.51 9.05
N SER A 170 11.54 1.53 8.51
CA SER A 170 10.06 1.47 8.57
C SER A 170 9.57 1.50 10.01
N LYS A 171 10.14 0.69 10.90
CA LYS A 171 9.82 0.66 12.32
C LYS A 171 10.01 2.02 13.00
N ASN A 172 11.14 2.68 12.73
CA ASN A 172 11.55 3.87 13.48
C ASN A 172 10.97 5.18 12.90
N GLU A 173 10.73 5.25 11.60
CA GLU A 173 10.41 6.48 10.90
C GLU A 173 9.04 6.47 10.21
N SER A 174 8.43 5.29 9.97
CA SER A 174 7.16 5.24 9.25
C SER A 174 6.01 5.87 10.05
N THR A 175 5.25 6.70 9.37
CA THR A 175 4.02 7.29 9.91
C THR A 175 2.79 6.41 9.68
N THR A 176 2.89 5.42 8.80
CA THR A 176 1.76 4.57 8.36
C THR A 176 1.85 3.14 8.86
N ASP A 177 3.05 2.57 9.02
CA ASP A 177 3.24 1.19 9.43
C ASP A 177 3.22 1.02 10.95
N ARG A 178 2.05 0.70 11.50
CA ARG A 178 1.88 0.42 12.92
C ARG A 178 2.38 -0.97 13.32
N ILE A 179 2.29 -1.95 12.43
CA ILE A 179 2.65 -3.33 12.76
C ILE A 179 4.15 -3.46 12.92
N CYS A 180 4.93 -2.91 12.00
CA CYS A 180 6.38 -2.86 12.19
C CYS A 180 6.76 -2.09 13.46
N ARG A 181 6.14 -0.96 13.75
CA ARG A 181 6.44 -0.17 14.93
C ARG A 181 6.09 -0.88 16.24
N ASP A 182 4.89 -1.48 16.32
CA ASP A 182 4.32 -1.94 17.59
C ASP A 182 4.71 -3.40 17.90
N PHE A 183 4.87 -4.27 16.89
CA PHE A 183 5.09 -5.71 17.06
C PHE A 183 6.50 -6.18 16.68
N PHE A 184 7.16 -5.54 15.73
CA PHE A 184 8.50 -5.86 15.31
C PHE A 184 9.52 -5.38 16.37
N ASP A 185 10.46 -6.25 16.75
CA ASP A 185 11.51 -5.91 17.72
C ASP A 185 12.79 -5.48 16.98
N TYR A 186 13.44 -6.41 16.32
CA TYR A 186 14.62 -6.16 15.48
C TYR A 186 14.75 -7.24 14.41
N CYS A 187 15.63 -7.00 13.45
CA CYS A 187 16.03 -8.03 12.51
C CYS A 187 17.55 -8.03 12.31
N GLU A 188 18.05 -9.16 11.82
CA GLU A 188 19.47 -9.34 11.53
C GLU A 188 19.68 -10.11 10.23
N ALA A 189 20.77 -9.83 9.55
CA ALA A 189 21.20 -10.56 8.37
C ALA A 189 21.98 -11.81 8.83
N ALA A 190 21.35 -12.98 8.73
CA ALA A 190 22.02 -14.24 9.04
C ALA A 190 23.00 -14.67 7.95
N SER A 191 22.75 -14.25 6.71
CA SER A 191 23.64 -14.39 5.56
C SER A 191 23.29 -13.30 4.52
N PRO A 192 24.04 -13.14 3.42
CA PRO A 192 23.68 -12.19 2.39
C PRO A 192 22.29 -12.39 1.76
N THR A 193 21.71 -13.59 1.90
CA THR A 193 20.42 -13.97 1.34
C THR A 193 19.44 -14.50 2.38
N GLN A 194 19.65 -14.20 3.67
CA GLN A 194 18.72 -14.63 4.72
C GLN A 194 18.63 -13.58 5.81
N VAL A 195 17.41 -13.24 6.16
CA VAL A 195 17.07 -12.33 7.26
C VAL A 195 16.30 -13.07 8.33
N VAL A 196 16.66 -12.82 9.58
CA VAL A 196 15.90 -13.28 10.76
C VAL A 196 15.24 -12.08 11.41
N ILE A 197 13.93 -12.16 11.58
CA ILE A 197 13.11 -11.10 12.17
C ILE A 197 12.59 -11.57 13.52
N HIS A 198 12.80 -10.76 14.55
CA HIS A 198 12.34 -11.01 15.91
C HIS A 198 11.18 -10.08 16.26
N MET A 199 10.12 -10.67 16.81
CA MET A 199 8.90 -9.98 17.17
C MET A 199 8.79 -9.83 18.70
N LYS A 200 8.29 -8.68 19.17
CA LYS A 200 7.93 -8.44 20.58
C LYS A 200 6.75 -9.29 21.02
N SER A 201 5.84 -9.53 20.11
CA SER A 201 4.63 -10.34 20.31
C SER A 201 4.10 -10.83 18.97
N VAL A 202 3.29 -11.89 18.99
CA VAL A 202 2.71 -12.48 17.79
C VAL A 202 1.82 -11.46 17.06
N ALA A 203 2.06 -11.29 15.78
CA ALA A 203 1.29 -10.43 14.89
C ALA A 203 0.79 -11.22 13.67
N GLY A 204 -0.46 -11.67 13.72
CA GLY A 204 -1.06 -12.46 12.64
C GLY A 204 -0.90 -11.85 11.23
N PRO A 205 -1.13 -10.54 11.04
CA PRO A 205 -1.02 -9.91 9.71
C PRO A 205 0.42 -9.51 9.31
N PHE A 206 1.48 -9.94 10.03
CA PHE A 206 2.84 -9.44 9.79
C PHE A 206 3.34 -9.70 8.37
N ILE A 207 3.17 -10.90 7.82
CA ILE A 207 3.58 -11.21 6.44
C ILE A 207 2.79 -10.38 5.42
N SER A 208 1.49 -10.18 5.65
CA SER A 208 0.67 -9.31 4.79
C SER A 208 1.12 -7.85 4.86
N GLN A 209 1.59 -7.40 6.01
CA GLN A 209 2.13 -6.06 6.17
C GLN A 209 3.43 -5.87 5.38
N LEU A 210 4.28 -6.91 5.34
CA LEU A 210 5.51 -6.88 4.52
C LEU A 210 5.25 -6.83 3.00
N ALA A 211 4.02 -7.07 2.56
CA ALA A 211 3.58 -6.85 1.17
C ALA A 211 3.14 -5.40 0.91
N GLY A 212 3.03 -4.56 1.94
CA GLY A 212 2.69 -3.15 1.79
C GLY A 212 3.90 -2.32 1.37
N ILE A 213 3.69 -1.37 0.45
CA ILE A 213 4.75 -0.53 -0.14
C ILE A 213 5.55 0.28 0.90
N GLY A 214 4.98 0.52 2.09
CA GLY A 214 5.69 1.12 3.21
C GLY A 214 6.89 0.31 3.72
N ASN A 215 6.96 -0.98 3.36
CA ASN A 215 8.05 -1.91 3.66
C ASN A 215 8.87 -2.27 2.42
N ALA A 216 8.91 -1.40 1.41
CA ALA A 216 9.78 -1.56 0.26
C ALA A 216 11.25 -1.63 0.67
N ILE A 217 12.02 -2.44 -0.06
CA ILE A 217 13.45 -2.61 0.19
C ILE A 217 14.23 -1.54 -0.58
N LEU A 218 15.03 -0.79 0.15
CA LEU A 218 15.68 0.43 -0.32
C LEU A 218 17.20 0.31 -0.23
N PRO A 219 17.95 0.85 -1.18
CA PRO A 219 19.40 0.98 -1.06
C PRO A 219 19.75 2.09 -0.07
N LYS A 220 20.41 1.72 1.03
CA LYS A 220 20.79 2.63 2.11
C LYS A 220 21.50 3.88 1.62
N GLU A 221 22.42 3.72 0.66
CA GLU A 221 23.25 4.79 0.12
C GLU A 221 22.42 5.90 -0.54
N GLU A 222 21.33 5.52 -1.22
CA GLU A 222 20.45 6.50 -1.86
C GLU A 222 19.58 7.21 -0.81
N VAL A 223 19.05 6.47 0.16
CA VAL A 223 18.24 7.06 1.23
C VAL A 223 19.04 8.06 2.05
N GLU A 224 20.25 7.69 2.47
CA GLU A 224 21.10 8.55 3.28
C GLU A 224 21.72 9.69 2.46
N GLY A 225 22.07 9.42 1.19
CA GLY A 225 22.67 10.40 0.30
C GLY A 225 21.73 11.53 -0.11
N TRP A 226 20.43 11.22 -0.30
CA TRP A 226 19.40 12.21 -0.59
C TRP A 226 18.77 12.81 0.67
N GLY A 227 18.78 12.08 1.80
CA GLY A 227 18.16 12.52 3.04
C GLY A 227 16.67 12.84 2.88
N GLU A 228 16.25 14.04 3.23
CA GLU A 228 14.86 14.46 3.14
C GLU A 228 14.33 14.55 1.69
N ASP A 229 15.20 14.66 0.70
CA ASP A 229 14.84 14.74 -0.71
C ASP A 229 14.64 13.33 -1.35
N PHE A 230 14.89 12.25 -0.61
CA PHE A 230 14.77 10.87 -1.14
C PHE A 230 13.43 10.61 -1.80
N GLY A 231 12.32 11.15 -1.24
CA GLY A 231 10.98 10.98 -1.80
C GLY A 231 10.77 11.55 -3.21
N SER A 232 11.72 12.36 -3.71
CA SER A 232 11.73 12.87 -5.08
C SER A 232 12.74 12.15 -5.98
N HIS A 233 13.50 11.20 -5.43
CA HIS A 233 14.62 10.51 -6.08
C HIS A 233 14.67 9.02 -5.74
N ILE A 234 13.50 8.39 -5.62
CA ILE A 234 13.43 6.99 -5.23
C ILE A 234 14.14 6.08 -6.23
N VAL A 235 14.87 5.13 -5.69
CA VAL A 235 15.56 4.07 -6.41
C VAL A 235 15.22 2.74 -5.76
N GLY A 236 14.85 1.75 -6.56
CA GLY A 236 14.44 0.43 -6.08
C GLY A 236 14.93 -0.70 -6.97
N THR A 237 14.18 -1.79 -6.95
CA THR A 237 14.44 -3.00 -7.72
C THR A 237 13.36 -3.24 -8.79
N GLY A 238 12.37 -2.35 -8.88
CA GLY A 238 11.21 -2.46 -9.76
C GLY A 238 11.52 -2.32 -11.25
N ALA A 239 10.49 -2.49 -12.06
CA ALA A 239 10.63 -2.52 -13.51
C ALA A 239 10.83 -1.15 -14.16
N PHE A 240 10.51 -0.07 -13.45
CA PHE A 240 10.60 1.30 -13.94
C PHE A 240 11.51 2.14 -13.04
N THR A 241 12.22 3.09 -13.64
CA THR A 241 13.03 4.09 -12.93
C THR A 241 12.29 5.41 -12.86
N LEU A 242 12.41 6.12 -11.74
CA LEU A 242 11.94 7.49 -11.63
C LEU A 242 12.96 8.43 -12.31
N GLU A 243 12.52 9.15 -13.34
CA GLU A 243 13.39 10.15 -14.00
C GLU A 243 13.27 11.52 -13.33
N GLU A 244 12.03 11.99 -13.18
CA GLU A 244 11.77 13.30 -12.57
C GLU A 244 10.32 13.40 -12.04
N ILE A 245 10.12 14.32 -11.13
CA ILE A 245 8.79 14.77 -10.69
C ILE A 245 8.68 16.25 -11.00
N VAL A 246 7.71 16.63 -11.84
CA VAL A 246 7.33 18.03 -12.06
C VAL A 246 5.94 18.22 -11.46
N THR A 247 5.88 18.94 -10.34
CA THR A 247 4.64 19.12 -9.58
C THR A 247 3.52 19.63 -10.49
N ASP A 248 2.35 18.99 -10.41
CA ASP A 248 1.13 19.28 -11.18
C ASP A 248 1.28 19.11 -12.69
N GLU A 249 2.35 18.48 -13.17
CA GLU A 249 2.59 18.25 -14.60
C GLU A 249 2.84 16.77 -14.90
N LYS A 250 3.90 16.16 -14.33
CA LYS A 250 4.29 14.76 -14.62
C LYS A 250 5.14 14.11 -13.54
N VAL A 251 5.15 12.80 -13.60
CA VAL A 251 6.07 11.89 -12.90
C VAL A 251 6.58 10.87 -13.89
#